data_5d56c127d41d447c5a3d359e8d488633
#
_entry.id   5d56c127d41d447c5a3d359e8d488633
#
_cell.length_a   1.000
_cell.length_b   1.000
_cell.length_c   1.000
_cell.angle_alpha   90.00
_cell.angle_beta   90.00
_cell.angle_gamma   90.00
#
_symmetry.space_group_name_H-M   'P 1'
#
loop_
_entity.id
_entity.type
_entity.pdbx_description
1 polymer ?
#
loop_
_entity_poly.entity_id
_entity_poly.type
_entity_poly.pdbx_seq_one_letter_code
_entity_poly.pdbx_strand_id
1 'polypeptide(L)'
;ADQLAHSAIAPTGPAWQQIRERFGTEVFDEHGMVDRPKLGTLVFASYEARAALNKIVHPHVRVAISEWFTDLERLPSHCFGIVAIPLYFESSNAAPFDKIIVTACRSDTQLARVRMRGLSLHEARQRIDAQLPTDQKVRHADYAIWTDGRRADTDRRVQAISRELSAFSTT
;
A
#
# COMPACT_ATOMS: atom_id res chain seq x y z
N ALA A 1 1.46 -1.46 -5.05
CA ALA A 1 0.63 -2.56 -4.54
C ALA A 1 -0.85 -2.40 -4.92
N ASP A 2 -1.43 -1.19 -4.84
CA ASP A 2 -2.87 -0.96 -5.10
C ASP A 2 -3.29 -1.40 -6.51
N GLN A 3 -2.49 -1.09 -7.54
CA GLN A 3 -2.78 -1.53 -8.91
C GLN A 3 -2.76 -3.06 -9.03
N LEU A 4 -1.84 -3.74 -8.37
CA LEU A 4 -1.77 -5.21 -8.36
C LEU A 4 -2.99 -5.82 -7.65
N ALA A 5 -3.43 -5.21 -6.54
CA ALA A 5 -4.67 -5.62 -5.88
C ALA A 5 -5.90 -5.44 -6.80
N HIS A 6 -5.93 -4.33 -7.57
CA HIS A 6 -6.99 -4.11 -8.56
C HIS A 6 -6.99 -5.16 -9.67
N SER A 7 -5.81 -5.50 -10.19
CA SER A 7 -5.69 -6.55 -11.21
C SER A 7 -6.09 -7.92 -10.67
N ALA A 8 -5.74 -8.22 -9.43
CA ALA A 8 -6.08 -9.50 -8.81
C ALA A 8 -7.59 -9.73 -8.68
N ILE A 9 -8.39 -8.67 -8.46
CA ILE A 9 -9.85 -8.74 -8.31
C ILE A 9 -10.62 -8.45 -9.60
N ALA A 10 -9.95 -8.18 -10.71
CA ALA A 10 -10.60 -8.03 -12.03
C ALA A 10 -11.23 -9.36 -12.49
N PRO A 11 -12.17 -9.38 -13.45
CA PRO A 11 -12.87 -10.60 -13.88
C PRO A 11 -11.96 -11.77 -14.32
N THR A 12 -10.78 -11.46 -14.83
CA THR A 12 -9.76 -12.46 -15.20
C THR A 12 -8.67 -12.61 -14.13
N GLY A 13 -8.79 -11.89 -13.03
CA GLY A 13 -7.80 -11.89 -11.96
C GLY A 13 -7.88 -13.12 -11.06
N PRO A 14 -6.78 -13.54 -10.46
CA PRO A 14 -6.69 -14.79 -9.70
C PRO A 14 -7.51 -14.79 -8.40
N ALA A 15 -7.90 -13.63 -7.87
CA ALA A 15 -8.73 -13.50 -6.68
C ALA A 15 -10.23 -13.41 -6.97
N TRP A 16 -10.63 -13.19 -8.23
CA TRP A 16 -12.01 -12.89 -8.60
C TRP A 16 -13.00 -13.99 -8.16
N GLN A 17 -12.69 -15.25 -8.47
CA GLN A 17 -13.54 -16.36 -8.13
C GLN A 17 -13.66 -16.54 -6.61
N GLN A 18 -12.56 -16.43 -5.87
CA GLN A 18 -12.55 -16.55 -4.41
C GLN A 18 -13.37 -15.45 -3.73
N ILE A 19 -13.37 -14.23 -4.30
CA ILE A 19 -14.23 -13.13 -3.84
C ILE A 19 -15.69 -13.48 -4.06
N ARG A 20 -16.05 -14.01 -5.23
CA ARG A 20 -17.41 -14.43 -5.56
C ARG A 20 -17.93 -15.53 -4.63
N GLU A 21 -17.10 -16.53 -4.35
CA GLU A 21 -17.42 -17.63 -3.43
C GLU A 21 -17.59 -17.15 -1.99
N ARG A 22 -16.76 -16.19 -1.55
CA ARG A 22 -16.76 -15.71 -0.16
C ARG A 22 -17.77 -14.64 0.13
N PHE A 23 -18.05 -13.75 -0.80
CA PHE A 23 -18.87 -12.55 -0.60
C PHE A 23 -20.17 -12.55 -1.40
N GLY A 24 -20.41 -13.58 -2.23
CA GLY A 24 -21.62 -13.68 -3.04
C GLY A 24 -21.55 -12.85 -4.33
N THR A 25 -22.65 -12.89 -5.07
CA THR A 25 -22.76 -12.15 -6.35
C THR A 25 -23.18 -10.69 -6.15
N GLU A 26 -23.69 -10.34 -4.99
CA GLU A 26 -24.14 -8.98 -4.64
C GLU A 26 -23.05 -7.93 -4.60
N VAL A 27 -21.80 -8.37 -4.45
CA VAL A 27 -20.63 -7.48 -4.50
C VAL A 27 -20.08 -7.28 -5.92
N PHE A 28 -20.84 -7.71 -6.93
CA PHE A 28 -20.48 -7.52 -8.34
C PHE A 28 -21.51 -6.64 -9.03
N ASP A 29 -21.07 -5.96 -10.09
CA ASP A 29 -21.96 -5.24 -11.01
C ASP A 29 -22.52 -6.14 -12.12
N GLU A 30 -23.36 -5.59 -12.99
CA GLU A 30 -23.97 -6.29 -14.14
C GLU A 30 -22.96 -6.80 -15.18
N HIS A 31 -21.74 -6.27 -15.17
CA HIS A 31 -20.64 -6.68 -16.05
C HIS A 31 -19.70 -7.69 -15.39
N GLY A 32 -20.02 -8.16 -14.18
CA GLY A 32 -19.19 -9.09 -13.42
C GLY A 32 -17.93 -8.46 -12.82
N MET A 33 -17.84 -7.14 -12.77
CA MET A 33 -16.78 -6.43 -12.07
C MET A 33 -17.08 -6.35 -10.58
N VAL A 34 -16.05 -6.38 -9.75
CA VAL A 34 -16.22 -6.14 -8.30
C VAL A 34 -16.69 -4.69 -8.06
N ASP A 35 -17.88 -4.54 -7.52
CA ASP A 35 -18.43 -3.27 -7.04
C ASP A 35 -17.71 -2.87 -5.74
N ARG A 36 -16.66 -2.07 -5.87
CA ARG A 36 -15.80 -1.66 -4.75
C ARG A 36 -16.53 -0.89 -3.66
N PRO A 37 -17.46 0.01 -3.95
CA PRO A 37 -18.31 0.62 -2.93
C PRO A 37 -19.07 -0.41 -2.10
N LYS A 38 -19.73 -1.38 -2.72
CA LYS A 38 -20.46 -2.45 -2.02
C LYS A 38 -19.53 -3.33 -1.20
N LEU A 39 -18.46 -3.86 -1.82
CA LEU A 39 -17.47 -4.66 -1.11
C LEU A 39 -16.81 -3.85 0.02
N GLY A 40 -16.49 -2.58 -0.22
CA GLY A 40 -15.96 -1.65 0.77
C GLY A 40 -16.88 -1.53 1.98
N THR A 41 -18.17 -1.32 1.78
CA THR A 41 -19.16 -1.24 2.86
C THR A 41 -19.15 -2.50 3.75
N LEU A 42 -19.11 -3.69 3.14
CA LEU A 42 -19.04 -4.95 3.88
C LEU A 42 -17.77 -5.09 4.71
N VAL A 43 -16.61 -4.81 4.12
CA VAL A 43 -15.33 -4.98 4.82
C VAL A 43 -15.04 -3.88 5.85
N PHE A 44 -15.64 -2.70 5.70
CA PHE A 44 -15.59 -1.66 6.73
C PHE A 44 -16.49 -1.99 7.92
N ALA A 45 -17.62 -2.64 7.69
CA ALA A 45 -18.56 -3.02 8.74
C ALA A 45 -18.12 -4.25 9.57
N SER A 46 -17.24 -5.12 9.02
CA SER A 46 -16.85 -6.38 9.66
C SER A 46 -15.34 -6.60 9.58
N TYR A 47 -14.72 -6.78 10.75
CA TYR A 47 -13.32 -7.21 10.85
C TYR A 47 -13.08 -8.54 10.14
N GLU A 48 -14.01 -9.50 10.29
CA GLU A 48 -13.92 -10.84 9.69
C GLU A 48 -13.99 -10.77 8.16
N ALA A 49 -14.90 -9.94 7.61
CA ALA A 49 -15.00 -9.73 6.17
C ALA A 49 -13.72 -9.10 5.63
N ARG A 50 -13.15 -8.10 6.32
CA ARG A 50 -11.87 -7.48 5.96
C ARG A 50 -10.72 -8.48 6.02
N ALA A 51 -10.64 -9.29 7.07
CA ALA A 51 -9.62 -10.32 7.21
C ALA A 51 -9.72 -11.37 6.08
N ALA A 52 -10.95 -11.77 5.73
CA ALA A 52 -11.20 -12.70 4.63
C ALA A 52 -10.76 -12.11 3.28
N LEU A 53 -11.12 -10.86 2.98
CA LEU A 53 -10.68 -10.19 1.75
C LEU A 53 -9.16 -10.09 1.67
N ASN A 54 -8.50 -9.70 2.75
CA ASN A 54 -7.05 -9.63 2.81
C ASN A 54 -6.40 -11.00 2.59
N LYS A 55 -6.96 -12.07 3.19
CA LYS A 55 -6.47 -13.44 3.00
C LYS A 55 -6.58 -13.91 1.54
N ILE A 56 -7.59 -13.46 0.82
CA ILE A 56 -7.80 -13.77 -0.60
C ILE A 56 -6.82 -12.95 -1.46
N VAL A 57 -6.72 -11.64 -1.26
CA VAL A 57 -6.03 -10.72 -2.20
C VAL A 57 -4.51 -10.68 -1.95
N HIS A 58 -4.06 -10.64 -0.69
CA HIS A 58 -2.64 -10.43 -0.38
C HIS A 58 -1.69 -11.48 -0.96
N PRO A 59 -2.02 -12.80 -1.01
CA PRO A 59 -1.13 -13.78 -1.65
C PRO A 59 -0.84 -13.45 -3.11
N HIS A 60 -1.88 -13.08 -3.87
CA HIS A 60 -1.74 -12.76 -5.29
C HIS A 60 -0.93 -11.47 -5.53
N VAL A 61 -1.12 -10.46 -4.67
CA VAL A 61 -0.31 -9.24 -4.72
C VAL A 61 1.15 -9.53 -4.42
N ARG A 62 1.44 -10.40 -3.44
CA ARG A 62 2.83 -10.79 -3.11
C ARG A 62 3.51 -11.53 -4.26
N VAL A 63 2.81 -12.48 -4.87
CA VAL A 63 3.33 -13.21 -6.03
C VAL A 63 3.65 -12.22 -7.16
N ALA A 64 2.73 -11.33 -7.50
CA ALA A 64 2.93 -10.35 -8.55
C ALA A 64 4.08 -9.36 -8.25
N ILE A 65 4.29 -8.98 -6.98
CA ILE A 65 5.45 -8.17 -6.57
C ILE A 65 6.75 -8.97 -6.76
N SER A 66 6.77 -10.23 -6.34
CA SER A 66 7.96 -11.09 -6.47
C SER A 66 8.33 -11.32 -7.92
N GLU A 67 7.35 -11.62 -8.78
CA GLU A 67 7.55 -11.78 -10.22
C GLU A 67 8.10 -10.50 -10.86
N TRP A 68 7.53 -9.34 -10.50
CA TRP A 68 8.00 -8.06 -10.98
C TRP A 68 9.47 -7.77 -10.59
N PHE A 69 9.88 -8.11 -9.36
CA PHE A 69 11.28 -7.98 -8.97
C PHE A 69 12.19 -8.96 -9.72
N THR A 70 11.76 -10.20 -9.91
CA THR A 70 12.49 -11.19 -10.72
C THR A 70 12.68 -10.72 -12.17
N ASP A 71 11.69 -10.08 -12.75
CA ASP A 71 11.80 -9.52 -14.09
C ASP A 71 12.75 -8.30 -14.12
N LEU A 72 12.73 -7.48 -13.07
CA LEU A 72 13.69 -6.38 -12.94
C LEU A 72 15.15 -6.85 -12.88
N GLU A 73 15.44 -7.92 -12.15
CA GLU A 73 16.79 -8.50 -12.05
C GLU A 73 17.38 -8.93 -13.39
N ARG A 74 16.52 -9.25 -14.37
CA ARG A 74 16.91 -9.64 -15.72
C ARG A 74 17.28 -8.47 -16.62
N LEU A 75 16.95 -7.24 -16.22
CA LEU A 75 17.23 -6.06 -17.03
C LEU A 75 18.62 -5.51 -16.71
N PRO A 76 19.48 -5.27 -17.71
CA PRO A 76 20.89 -4.92 -17.49
C PRO A 76 21.15 -3.51 -16.95
N SER A 77 20.11 -2.68 -16.78
CA SER A 77 20.29 -1.24 -16.56
C SER A 77 19.63 -0.67 -15.32
N HIS A 78 19.09 -1.51 -14.39
CA HIS A 78 18.46 -0.95 -13.19
C HIS A 78 19.16 -1.33 -11.91
N CYS A 79 19.10 -0.38 -11.02
CA CYS A 79 19.79 -0.44 -9.76
C CYS A 79 18.90 -0.95 -8.63
N PHE A 80 17.59 -0.62 -8.63
CA PHE A 80 16.63 -1.01 -7.60
C PHE A 80 15.18 -0.82 -8.07
N GLY A 81 14.26 -1.58 -7.48
CA GLY A 81 12.82 -1.44 -7.64
C GLY A 81 12.16 -0.87 -6.39
N ILE A 82 11.09 -0.11 -6.55
CA ILE A 82 10.32 0.45 -5.44
C ILE A 82 8.87 0.03 -5.53
N VAL A 83 8.34 -0.51 -4.44
CA VAL A 83 6.91 -0.85 -4.29
C VAL A 83 6.29 0.01 -3.20
N ALA A 84 5.26 0.78 -3.54
CA ALA A 84 4.49 1.54 -2.56
C ALA A 84 3.44 0.62 -1.89
N ILE A 85 3.52 0.49 -0.56
CA ILE A 85 2.60 -0.30 0.26
C ILE A 85 2.09 0.57 1.42
N PRO A 86 0.85 1.10 1.34
CA PRO A 86 0.35 2.07 2.33
C PRO A 86 0.27 1.53 3.77
N LEU A 87 -0.05 0.23 3.94
CA LEU A 87 -0.26 -0.42 5.24
C LEU A 87 0.77 -1.53 5.49
N TYR A 88 2.03 -1.28 5.13
CA TYR A 88 3.11 -2.27 5.25
C TYR A 88 3.28 -2.77 6.70
N PHE A 89 3.38 -1.85 7.66
CA PHE A 89 3.63 -2.17 9.06
C PHE A 89 2.41 -2.77 9.78
N GLU A 90 1.21 -2.48 9.29
CA GLU A 90 -0.04 -3.02 9.83
C GLU A 90 -0.33 -4.43 9.29
N SER A 91 0.39 -4.87 8.27
CA SER A 91 0.25 -6.19 7.68
C SER A 91 1.12 -7.19 8.41
N SER A 92 0.52 -8.20 9.04
CA SER A 92 1.24 -9.28 9.74
C SER A 92 2.07 -10.19 8.82
N ASN A 93 1.94 -10.04 7.50
CA ASN A 93 2.60 -10.86 6.47
C ASN A 93 3.29 -10.00 5.42
N ALA A 94 3.96 -8.92 5.84
CA ALA A 94 4.73 -8.10 4.94
C ALA A 94 5.87 -8.90 4.30
N ALA A 95 6.02 -8.80 2.98
CA ALA A 95 7.16 -9.38 2.29
C ALA A 95 8.46 -8.72 2.78
N PRO A 96 9.57 -9.45 2.90
CA PRO A 96 10.86 -8.85 3.23
C PRO A 96 11.32 -7.98 2.05
N PHE A 97 11.80 -6.78 2.37
CA PHE A 97 12.47 -5.88 1.42
C PHE A 97 13.85 -5.54 1.97
N ASP A 98 14.82 -5.31 1.09
CA ASP A 98 16.19 -4.96 1.50
C ASP A 98 16.22 -3.65 2.25
N LYS A 99 15.36 -2.70 1.86
CA LYS A 99 15.26 -1.38 2.46
C LYS A 99 13.81 -0.91 2.54
N ILE A 100 13.49 -0.22 3.63
CA ILE A 100 12.17 0.38 3.86
C ILE A 100 12.31 1.90 3.91
N ILE A 101 11.52 2.58 3.07
CA ILE A 101 11.42 4.04 3.04
C ILE A 101 10.05 4.44 3.58
N VAL A 102 10.01 5.28 4.61
CA VAL A 102 8.76 5.85 5.13
C VAL A 102 8.63 7.31 4.72
N THR A 103 7.52 7.65 4.07
CA THR A 103 7.13 9.05 3.91
C THR A 103 6.39 9.50 5.16
N ALA A 104 6.86 10.56 5.80
CA ALA A 104 6.37 11.06 7.08
C ALA A 104 5.91 12.50 7.00
N CYS A 105 5.02 12.88 7.89
CA CYS A 105 4.70 14.26 8.21
C CYS A 105 4.24 14.37 9.68
N ARG A 106 4.22 15.58 10.21
CA ARG A 106 3.68 15.83 11.55
C ARG A 106 2.19 15.54 11.61
N SER A 107 1.68 15.24 12.79
CA SER A 107 0.28 14.85 13.00
C SER A 107 -0.72 15.93 12.61
N ASP A 108 -0.38 17.22 12.82
CA ASP A 108 -1.19 18.35 12.38
C ASP A 108 -1.28 18.42 10.85
N THR A 109 -0.16 18.26 10.16
CA THR A 109 -0.09 18.19 8.70
C THR A 109 -0.84 16.98 8.16
N GLN A 110 -0.70 15.82 8.79
CA GLN A 110 -1.40 14.60 8.41
C GLN A 110 -2.91 14.81 8.50
N LEU A 111 -3.39 15.34 9.63
CA LEU A 111 -4.81 15.63 9.85
C LEU A 111 -5.36 16.62 8.82
N ALA A 112 -4.61 17.70 8.56
CA ALA A 112 -5.00 18.71 7.56
C ALA A 112 -5.14 18.08 6.17
N ARG A 113 -4.16 17.28 5.72
CA ARG A 113 -4.17 16.62 4.41
C ARG A 113 -5.32 15.61 4.27
N VAL A 114 -5.63 14.85 5.33
CA VAL A 114 -6.75 13.91 5.31
C VAL A 114 -8.08 14.64 5.23
N ARG A 115 -8.24 15.76 5.94
CA ARG A 115 -9.44 16.61 5.86
C ARG A 115 -9.64 17.25 4.49
N MET A 116 -8.56 17.65 3.82
CA MET A 116 -8.62 18.21 2.45
C MET A 116 -9.19 17.21 1.42
N ARG A 117 -9.25 15.92 1.75
CA ARG A 117 -9.91 14.89 0.93
C ARG A 117 -11.43 14.81 1.17
N GLY A 118 -12.04 15.75 1.87
CA GLY A 118 -13.46 15.83 2.11
C GLY A 118 -13.96 15.09 3.36
N LEU A 119 -13.07 14.59 4.21
CA LEU A 119 -13.46 13.90 5.44
C LEU A 119 -13.73 14.88 6.59
N SER A 120 -14.73 14.55 7.42
CA SER A 120 -14.95 15.21 8.69
C SER A 120 -13.75 15.04 9.64
N LEU A 121 -13.67 15.86 10.67
CA LEU A 121 -12.61 15.74 11.69
C LEU A 121 -12.64 14.38 12.38
N HIS A 122 -13.82 13.86 12.66
CA HIS A 122 -13.99 12.56 13.32
C HIS A 122 -13.50 11.41 12.43
N GLU A 123 -13.94 11.35 11.17
CA GLU A 123 -13.50 10.33 10.20
C GLU A 123 -11.99 10.41 9.93
N ALA A 124 -11.44 11.63 9.84
CA ALA A 124 -10.01 11.82 9.62
C ALA A 124 -9.20 11.25 10.79
N ARG A 125 -9.62 11.51 12.04
CA ARG A 125 -8.97 10.93 13.23
C ARG A 125 -9.09 9.41 13.25
N GLN A 126 -10.28 8.85 13.04
CA GLN A 126 -10.46 7.40 12.99
C GLN A 126 -9.52 6.73 11.97
N ARG A 127 -9.32 7.33 10.79
CA ARG A 127 -8.40 6.79 9.77
C ARG A 127 -6.93 6.88 10.17
N ILE A 128 -6.56 7.93 10.88
CA ILE A 128 -5.19 8.10 11.39
C ILE A 128 -4.93 7.11 12.52
N ASP A 129 -5.85 7.02 13.48
CA ASP A 129 -5.71 6.17 14.67
C ASP A 129 -5.77 4.67 14.34
N ALA A 130 -6.37 4.31 13.20
CA ALA A 130 -6.37 2.93 12.69
C ALA A 130 -5.01 2.47 12.13
N GLN A 131 -4.04 3.37 12.01
CA GLN A 131 -2.70 3.07 11.52
C GLN A 131 -1.66 3.13 12.64
N LEU A 132 -0.55 2.45 12.44
CA LEU A 132 0.61 2.58 13.31
C LEU A 132 1.08 4.06 13.34
N PRO A 133 1.37 4.64 14.50
CA PRO A 133 1.86 6.01 14.61
C PRO A 133 3.09 6.28 13.73
N THR A 134 3.15 7.46 13.12
CA THR A 134 4.21 7.82 12.16
C THR A 134 5.61 7.68 12.76
N ASP A 135 5.80 8.05 14.03
CA ASP A 135 7.08 7.95 14.74
C ASP A 135 7.52 6.49 14.92
N GLN A 136 6.58 5.56 15.10
CA GLN A 136 6.89 4.13 15.17
C GLN A 136 7.26 3.60 13.79
N LYS A 137 6.54 3.97 12.72
CA LYS A 137 6.90 3.61 11.34
C LYS A 137 8.32 4.09 11.00
N VAL A 138 8.65 5.33 11.35
CA VAL A 138 9.99 5.91 11.12
C VAL A 138 11.08 5.14 11.86
N ARG A 139 10.83 4.68 13.08
CA ARG A 139 11.80 3.87 13.84
C ARG A 139 12.11 2.51 13.21
N HIS A 140 11.18 1.97 12.47
CA HIS A 140 11.32 0.67 11.79
C HIS A 140 11.76 0.80 10.32
N ALA A 141 12.03 2.01 9.84
CA ALA A 141 12.45 2.27 8.48
C ALA A 141 13.96 2.50 8.38
N ASP A 142 14.56 2.10 7.25
CA ASP A 142 15.95 2.45 6.92
C ASP A 142 16.07 3.93 6.56
N TYR A 143 15.03 4.49 5.91
CA TYR A 143 14.98 5.87 5.50
C TYR A 143 13.65 6.53 5.82
N ALA A 144 13.71 7.81 6.22
CA ALA A 144 12.53 8.66 6.37
C ALA A 144 12.60 9.87 5.44
N ILE A 145 11.47 10.18 4.81
CA ILE A 145 11.26 11.37 3.97
C ILE A 145 10.18 12.22 4.60
N TRP A 146 10.57 13.29 5.28
CA TRP A 146 9.65 14.25 5.88
C TRP A 146 9.12 15.21 4.82
N THR A 147 7.80 15.39 4.79
CA THR A 147 7.08 16.13 3.75
C THR A 147 6.38 17.38 4.26
N ASP A 148 6.72 17.86 5.44
CA ASP A 148 6.18 19.10 6.03
C ASP A 148 6.84 20.35 5.50
N GLY A 149 8.06 20.24 5.01
CA GLY A 149 8.85 21.35 4.50
C GLY A 149 8.53 21.72 3.05
N ARG A 150 9.42 22.49 2.43
CA ARG A 150 9.31 22.83 1.02
C ARG A 150 9.52 21.60 0.15
N ARG A 151 8.85 21.56 -1.00
CA ARG A 151 9.02 20.47 -1.96
C ARG A 151 10.48 20.21 -2.34
N ALA A 152 11.27 21.26 -2.53
CA ALA A 152 12.69 21.15 -2.83
C ALA A 152 13.50 20.40 -1.76
N ASP A 153 13.07 20.46 -0.48
CA ASP A 153 13.74 19.71 0.60
C ASP A 153 13.40 18.23 0.51
N THR A 154 12.16 17.90 0.20
CA THR A 154 11.71 16.52 -0.10
C THR A 154 12.46 15.97 -1.32
N ASP A 155 12.53 16.72 -2.41
CA ASP A 155 13.22 16.30 -3.65
C ASP A 155 14.71 16.03 -3.41
N ARG A 156 15.40 16.89 -2.63
CA ARG A 156 16.79 16.65 -2.22
C ARG A 156 16.97 15.37 -1.42
N ARG A 157 16.04 15.09 -0.49
CA ARG A 157 16.10 13.87 0.30
C ARG A 157 15.85 12.63 -0.56
N VAL A 158 14.90 12.67 -1.49
CA VAL A 158 14.66 11.59 -2.45
C VAL A 158 15.91 11.33 -3.29
N GLN A 159 16.55 12.38 -3.82
CA GLN A 159 17.78 12.23 -4.62
C GLN A 159 18.95 11.65 -3.81
N ALA A 160 19.08 12.01 -2.54
CA ALA A 160 20.11 11.45 -1.66
C ALA A 160 19.88 9.95 -1.46
N ILE A 161 18.66 9.55 -1.09
CA ILE A 161 18.31 8.14 -0.91
C ILE A 161 18.50 7.35 -2.21
N SER A 162 18.10 7.90 -3.37
CA SER A 162 18.28 7.26 -4.67
C SER A 162 19.75 6.95 -4.96
N ARG A 163 20.67 7.88 -4.66
CA ARG A 163 22.12 7.67 -4.84
C ARG A 163 22.64 6.57 -3.90
N GLU A 164 22.21 6.57 -2.64
CA GLU A 164 22.60 5.54 -1.66
C GLU A 164 22.13 4.16 -2.09
N LEU A 165 20.88 4.04 -2.56
CA LEU A 165 20.30 2.77 -3.05
C LEU A 165 21.02 2.29 -4.32
N SER A 166 21.37 3.20 -5.24
CA SER A 166 22.13 2.83 -6.44
C SER A 166 23.52 2.30 -6.09
N ALA A 167 24.17 2.86 -5.10
CA ALA A 167 25.48 2.37 -4.63
C ALA A 167 25.38 1.01 -3.92
N PHE A 168 24.28 0.76 -3.19
CA PHE A 168 24.01 -0.52 -2.50
C PHE A 168 23.79 -1.67 -3.49
N SER A 169 23.15 -1.41 -4.63
CA SER A 169 22.84 -2.42 -5.65
C SER A 169 24.07 -2.88 -6.47
N THR A 170 25.22 -2.20 -6.33
CA THR A 170 26.43 -2.49 -7.11
C THR A 170 27.41 -3.43 -6.36
N THR A 171 27.07 -3.80 -5.11
CA THR A 171 27.88 -4.69 -4.25
C THR A 171 27.29 -6.08 -4.20
#